data_f10b6e9df23c5fc0d876eeb0887a1f55
#
_entry.id   f10b6e9df23c5fc0d876eeb0887a1f55
#
_cell.length_a   1.000
_cell.length_b   1.000
_cell.length_c   1.000
_cell.angle_alpha   90.00
_cell.angle_beta   90.00
_cell.angle_gamma   90.00
#
_symmetry.space_group_name_H-M   'P 1'
#
loop_
_entity.id
_entity.type
_entity.pdbx_description
1 polymer ?
#
loop_
_entity_poly.entity_id
_entity_poly.type
_entity_poly.pdbx_seq_one_letter_code
_entity_poly.pdbx_strand_id
1 'polypeptide(L)'
;CTQTAGILFPGKKLNIIDELAECDFGEFENKNYQELDGNEHYQSWIDSGGLLPFPGGESREEFKRRNVTGFQKAVNGCLRNGISLAALVVHGGTIMNVMEEYADEDRSFYDWHVQNGKGYEVEIDPELWKKGRKFLHVIREL
;
A
#
# COMPACT_ATOMS: atom_id res chain seq x y z
N CYS A 1 7.74 8.90 1.63
CA CYS A 1 7.10 8.94 0.29
C CYS A 1 6.97 10.35 -0.27
N THR A 2 6.49 11.36 0.47
CA THR A 2 6.33 12.75 -0.05
C THR A 2 7.63 13.40 -0.50
N GLN A 3 8.73 13.23 0.24
CA GLN A 3 10.06 13.68 -0.16
C GLN A 3 10.53 13.00 -1.44
N THR A 4 10.38 11.68 -1.52
CA THR A 4 10.70 10.88 -2.71
C THR A 4 9.90 11.35 -3.93
N ALA A 5 8.60 11.56 -3.76
CA ALA A 5 7.74 12.07 -4.83
C ALA A 5 8.20 13.47 -5.31
N GLY A 6 8.60 14.36 -4.39
CA GLY A 6 9.12 15.68 -4.73
C GLY A 6 10.44 15.63 -5.52
N ILE A 7 11.28 14.63 -5.26
CA ILE A 7 12.53 14.41 -5.99
C ILE A 7 12.27 13.82 -7.37
N LEU A 8 11.41 12.81 -7.45
CA LEU A 8 11.10 12.12 -8.72
C LEU A 8 10.29 13.00 -9.69
N PHE A 9 9.43 13.86 -9.15
CA PHE A 9 8.51 14.70 -9.95
C PHE A 9 8.63 16.18 -9.57
N PRO A 10 9.81 16.81 -9.81
CA PRO A 10 10.05 18.19 -9.42
C PRO A 10 9.04 19.14 -10.11
N GLY A 11 8.48 20.06 -9.34
CA GLY A 11 7.52 21.05 -9.83
C GLY A 11 6.11 20.51 -10.09
N LYS A 12 5.85 19.22 -9.87
CA LYS A 12 4.48 18.68 -9.93
C LYS A 12 3.76 18.91 -8.60
N LYS A 13 2.48 19.27 -8.70
CA LYS A 13 1.62 19.33 -7.51
C LYS A 13 1.35 17.90 -7.04
N LEU A 14 1.74 17.60 -5.80
CA LEU A 14 1.44 16.33 -5.17
C LEU A 14 0.02 16.35 -4.60
N ASN A 15 -0.69 15.26 -4.79
CA ASN A 15 -1.96 14.99 -4.13
C ASN A 15 -1.72 13.97 -3.02
N ILE A 16 -1.79 14.41 -1.77
CA ILE A 16 -1.57 13.56 -0.61
C ILE A 16 -2.88 12.87 -0.24
N ILE A 17 -2.82 11.56 -0.07
CA ILE A 17 -3.96 10.71 0.32
C ILE A 17 -3.54 9.98 1.59
N ASP A 18 -4.05 10.42 2.73
CA ASP A 18 -3.64 9.92 4.05
C ASP A 18 -3.92 8.42 4.21
N GLU A 19 -4.97 7.90 3.57
CA GLU A 19 -5.30 6.48 3.59
C GLU A 19 -4.23 5.59 2.92
N LEU A 20 -3.29 6.17 2.16
CA LEU A 20 -2.16 5.46 1.56
C LEU A 20 -0.87 5.55 2.40
N ALA A 21 -0.95 6.06 3.63
CA ALA A 21 0.17 6.03 4.57
C ALA A 21 0.57 4.58 4.90
N GLU A 22 1.80 4.40 5.39
CA GLU A 22 2.30 3.11 5.88
C GLU A 22 1.47 2.62 7.08
N CYS A 23 1.59 1.36 7.40
CA CYS A 23 1.00 0.75 8.59
C CYS A 23 1.41 1.52 9.85
N ASP A 24 0.46 1.71 10.74
CA ASP A 24 0.75 2.16 12.10
C ASP A 24 1.22 0.94 12.92
N PHE A 25 2.52 0.86 13.16
CA PHE A 25 3.12 -0.22 13.94
C PHE A 25 3.00 0.00 15.46
N GLY A 26 2.35 1.08 15.89
CA GLY A 26 2.11 1.37 17.29
C GLY A 26 3.38 1.33 18.13
N GLU A 27 3.40 0.50 19.19
CA GLU A 27 4.56 0.38 20.09
C GLU A 27 5.83 -0.16 19.41
N PHE A 28 5.71 -0.74 18.20
CA PHE A 28 6.86 -1.27 17.45
C PHE A 28 7.47 -0.25 16.49
N GLU A 29 6.90 0.97 16.40
CA GLU A 29 7.43 2.03 15.56
C GLU A 29 8.89 2.36 15.86
N ASN A 30 9.69 2.49 14.79
CA ASN A 30 11.12 2.84 14.85
C ASN A 30 11.99 1.88 15.68
N LYS A 31 11.52 0.67 15.95
CA LYS A 31 12.27 -0.38 16.64
C LYS A 31 12.65 -1.50 15.68
N ASN A 32 13.86 -2.01 15.82
CA ASN A 32 14.28 -3.22 15.13
C ASN A 32 14.01 -4.47 16.00
N TYR A 33 14.15 -5.65 15.40
CA TYR A 33 13.89 -6.92 16.07
C TYR A 33 14.74 -7.15 17.33
N GLN A 34 15.96 -6.57 17.39
CA GLN A 34 16.84 -6.68 18.57
C GLN A 34 16.34 -5.82 19.73
N GLU A 35 15.74 -4.66 19.43
CA GLU A 35 15.16 -3.76 20.42
C GLU A 35 13.82 -4.27 20.95
N LEU A 36 13.17 -5.14 20.19
CA LEU A 36 11.92 -5.81 20.54
C LEU A 36 12.14 -7.18 21.22
N ASP A 37 13.38 -7.67 21.24
CA ASP A 37 13.71 -8.93 21.89
C ASP A 37 13.38 -8.86 23.40
N GLY A 38 12.68 -9.89 23.92
CA GLY A 38 12.19 -9.92 25.29
C GLY A 38 10.91 -9.10 25.55
N ASN A 39 10.34 -8.43 24.55
CA ASN A 39 9.05 -7.76 24.68
C ASN A 39 7.91 -8.80 24.54
N GLU A 40 7.07 -8.93 25.57
CA GLU A 40 5.99 -9.92 25.61
C GLU A 40 4.94 -9.70 24.50
N HIS A 41 4.64 -8.45 24.15
CA HIS A 41 3.72 -8.11 23.05
C HIS A 41 4.31 -8.52 21.70
N TYR A 42 5.60 -8.32 21.51
CA TYR A 42 6.29 -8.72 20.28
C TYR A 42 6.35 -10.24 20.13
N GLN A 43 6.64 -10.95 21.23
CA GLN A 43 6.61 -12.42 21.21
C GLN A 43 5.22 -12.95 20.88
N SER A 44 4.17 -12.40 21.51
CA SER A 44 2.78 -12.78 21.22
C SER A 44 2.39 -12.51 19.78
N TRP A 45 2.87 -11.39 19.21
CA TRP A 45 2.64 -11.05 17.81
C TRP A 45 3.33 -12.06 16.85
N ILE A 46 4.58 -12.43 17.15
CA ILE A 46 5.31 -13.48 16.39
C ILE A 46 4.59 -14.81 16.50
N ASP A 47 4.22 -15.24 17.70
CA ASP A 47 3.55 -16.54 17.96
C ASP A 47 2.19 -16.63 17.24
N SER A 48 1.54 -15.50 17.01
CA SER A 48 0.32 -15.42 16.20
C SER A 48 0.56 -15.51 14.67
N GLY A 49 1.81 -15.53 14.23
CA GLY A 49 2.17 -15.42 12.81
C GLY A 49 1.85 -14.04 12.22
N GLY A 50 1.87 -12.98 13.03
CA GLY A 50 1.56 -11.62 12.62
C GLY A 50 0.06 -11.34 12.45
N LEU A 51 -0.80 -12.18 13.01
CA LEU A 51 -2.26 -12.03 12.92
C LEU A 51 -2.84 -11.08 13.97
N LEU A 52 -2.14 -10.89 15.09
CA LEU A 52 -2.56 -9.91 16.11
C LEU A 52 -2.33 -8.48 15.60
N PRO A 53 -3.19 -7.53 15.99
CA PRO A 53 -2.93 -6.11 15.78
C PRO A 53 -1.60 -5.69 16.43
N PHE A 54 -0.94 -4.68 15.86
CA PHE A 54 0.18 -4.06 16.54
C PHE A 54 -0.32 -3.36 17.82
N PRO A 55 0.35 -3.54 18.97
CA PRO A 55 -0.07 -2.88 20.21
C PRO A 55 -0.11 -1.36 20.04
N GLY A 56 -1.30 -0.77 20.22
CA GLY A 56 -1.51 0.67 19.99
C GLY A 56 -1.46 1.11 18.52
N GLY A 57 -1.42 0.17 17.58
CA GLY A 57 -1.37 0.43 16.16
C GLY A 57 -2.52 -0.25 15.40
N GLU A 58 -2.32 -0.49 14.10
CA GLU A 58 -3.33 -1.08 13.22
C GLU A 58 -3.27 -2.62 13.20
N SER A 59 -4.41 -3.25 12.97
CA SER A 59 -4.48 -4.64 12.50
C SER A 59 -4.20 -4.70 10.98
N ARG A 60 -3.85 -5.89 10.50
CA ARG A 60 -3.65 -6.14 9.07
C ARG A 60 -4.90 -5.80 8.24
N GLU A 61 -6.08 -6.15 8.75
CA GLU A 61 -7.35 -5.86 8.09
C GLU A 61 -7.66 -4.37 8.04
N GLU A 62 -7.40 -3.62 9.09
CA GLU A 62 -7.59 -2.17 9.13
C GLU A 62 -6.66 -1.48 8.15
N PHE A 63 -5.38 -1.85 8.15
CA PHE A 63 -4.39 -1.34 7.22
C PHE A 63 -4.79 -1.63 5.76
N LYS A 64 -5.17 -2.89 5.44
CA LYS A 64 -5.62 -3.27 4.09
C LYS A 64 -6.84 -2.45 3.67
N ARG A 65 -7.88 -2.40 4.51
CA ARG A 65 -9.13 -1.67 4.22
C ARG A 65 -8.87 -0.18 3.97
N ARG A 66 -7.98 0.43 4.76
CA ARG A 66 -7.60 1.84 4.61
C ARG A 66 -6.87 2.07 3.29
N ASN A 67 -5.89 1.25 2.94
CA ASN A 67 -5.14 1.35 1.69
C ASN A 67 -6.04 1.14 0.46
N VAL A 68 -6.93 0.15 0.48
CA VAL A 68 -7.93 -0.10 -0.57
C VAL A 68 -8.81 1.13 -0.79
N THR A 69 -9.29 1.74 0.30
CA THR A 69 -10.07 2.98 0.24
C THR A 69 -9.27 4.13 -0.37
N GLY A 70 -8.02 4.32 0.06
CA GLY A 70 -7.14 5.36 -0.46
C GLY A 70 -6.82 5.17 -1.94
N PHE A 71 -6.58 3.94 -2.36
CA PHE A 71 -6.34 3.63 -3.77
C PHE A 71 -7.58 3.90 -4.64
N GLN A 72 -8.77 3.52 -4.19
CA GLN A 72 -10.02 3.86 -4.87
C GLN A 72 -10.20 5.37 -5.00
N LYS A 73 -9.87 6.15 -3.96
CA LYS A 73 -9.89 7.62 -4.02
C LYS A 73 -8.94 8.16 -5.10
N ALA A 74 -7.72 7.63 -5.16
CA ALA A 74 -6.73 8.00 -6.17
C ALA A 74 -7.25 7.75 -7.59
N VAL A 75 -7.67 6.51 -7.88
CA VAL A 75 -8.16 6.12 -9.21
C VAL A 75 -9.39 6.92 -9.59
N ASN A 76 -10.39 7.01 -8.71
CA ASN A 76 -11.60 7.78 -8.97
C ASN A 76 -11.30 9.26 -9.18
N GLY A 77 -10.30 9.82 -8.49
CA GLY A 77 -9.81 11.17 -8.70
C GLY A 77 -9.21 11.35 -10.10
N CYS A 78 -8.38 10.42 -10.54
CA CYS A 78 -7.81 10.42 -11.89
C CYS A 78 -8.91 10.36 -12.96
N LEU A 79 -9.84 9.43 -12.82
CA LEU A 79 -10.93 9.25 -13.78
C LEU A 79 -11.82 10.49 -13.90
N ARG A 80 -12.19 11.13 -12.78
CA ARG A 80 -12.99 12.37 -12.77
C ARG A 80 -12.29 13.53 -13.46
N ASN A 81 -10.96 13.58 -13.39
CA ASN A 81 -10.17 14.67 -13.96
C ASN A 81 -9.57 14.35 -15.33
N GLY A 82 -9.94 13.22 -15.94
CA GLY A 82 -9.43 12.80 -17.26
C GLY A 82 -7.92 12.52 -17.26
N ILE A 83 -7.35 12.13 -16.13
CA ILE A 83 -5.93 11.80 -16.01
C ILE A 83 -5.73 10.35 -16.45
N SER A 84 -4.96 10.15 -17.52
CA SER A 84 -4.68 8.84 -18.10
C SER A 84 -3.40 8.20 -17.58
N LEU A 85 -2.52 8.96 -16.91
CA LEU A 85 -1.28 8.47 -16.32
C LEU A 85 -1.04 9.13 -14.97
N ALA A 86 -0.86 8.33 -13.95
CA ALA A 86 -0.54 8.79 -12.60
C ALA A 86 0.56 7.92 -11.98
N ALA A 87 1.40 8.54 -11.15
CA ALA A 87 2.37 7.82 -10.33
C ALA A 87 1.94 7.90 -8.86
N LEU A 88 1.89 6.77 -8.19
CA LEU A 88 1.68 6.67 -6.76
C LEU A 88 3.02 6.34 -6.10
N VAL A 89 3.49 7.20 -5.22
CA VAL A 89 4.72 7.00 -4.44
C VAL A 89 4.30 6.63 -3.03
N VAL A 90 4.34 5.35 -2.73
CA VAL A 90 3.80 4.75 -1.51
C VAL A 90 4.81 3.79 -0.88
N HIS A 91 4.50 3.24 0.28
CA HIS A 91 5.31 2.24 0.97
C HIS A 91 5.04 0.83 0.47
N GLY A 92 5.95 -0.12 0.77
CA GLY A 92 5.86 -1.50 0.33
C GLY A 92 4.59 -2.20 0.83
N GLY A 93 4.21 -1.99 2.09
CA GLY A 93 2.98 -2.54 2.66
C GLY A 93 1.72 -2.08 1.91
N THR A 94 1.70 -0.80 1.50
CA THR A 94 0.61 -0.26 0.69
C THR A 94 0.56 -0.90 -0.70
N ILE A 95 1.72 -1.10 -1.35
CA ILE A 95 1.80 -1.80 -2.64
C ILE A 95 1.23 -3.21 -2.50
N MET A 96 1.71 -3.98 -1.52
CA MET A 96 1.27 -5.36 -1.30
C MET A 96 -0.25 -5.46 -1.07
N ASN A 97 -0.84 -4.56 -0.25
CA ASN A 97 -2.28 -4.53 -0.01
C ASN A 97 -3.11 -4.24 -1.27
N VAL A 98 -2.67 -3.26 -2.07
CA VAL A 98 -3.38 -2.85 -3.29
C VAL A 98 -3.28 -3.94 -4.35
N MET A 99 -2.10 -4.53 -4.52
CA MET A 99 -1.88 -5.58 -5.51
C MET A 99 -2.62 -6.87 -5.14
N GLU A 100 -2.57 -7.29 -3.87
CA GLU A 100 -3.35 -8.46 -3.40
C GLU A 100 -4.85 -8.29 -3.62
N GLU A 101 -5.38 -7.06 -3.50
CA GLU A 101 -6.81 -6.80 -3.66
C GLU A 101 -7.26 -6.72 -5.11
N TYR A 102 -6.42 -6.18 -5.99
CA TYR A 102 -6.88 -5.75 -7.32
C TYR A 102 -6.12 -6.37 -8.49
N ALA A 103 -4.94 -6.94 -8.31
CA ALA A 103 -4.21 -7.52 -9.42
C ALA A 103 -5.00 -8.66 -10.08
N ASP A 104 -4.86 -8.78 -11.39
CA ASP A 104 -5.46 -9.85 -12.19
C ASP A 104 -4.68 -11.18 -12.11
N GLU A 105 -3.64 -11.22 -11.28
CA GLU A 105 -2.84 -12.39 -10.96
C GLU A 105 -3.13 -12.91 -9.56
N ASP A 106 -3.30 -14.21 -9.41
CA ASP A 106 -3.54 -14.85 -8.10
C ASP A 106 -2.20 -15.03 -7.35
N ARG A 107 -1.85 -14.02 -6.57
CA ARG A 107 -0.67 -14.01 -5.70
C ARG A 107 -1.06 -13.59 -4.29
N SER A 108 -0.39 -14.15 -3.28
CA SER A 108 -0.58 -13.74 -1.88
C SER A 108 0.11 -12.40 -1.58
N PHE A 109 -0.26 -11.78 -0.46
CA PHE A 109 0.26 -10.48 -0.03
C PHE A 109 1.79 -10.36 -0.15
N TYR A 110 2.55 -11.33 0.37
CA TYR A 110 4.01 -11.27 0.37
C TYR A 110 4.65 -11.49 -1.01
N ASP A 111 3.93 -12.10 -1.95
CA ASP A 111 4.42 -12.30 -3.32
C ASP A 111 4.46 -10.98 -4.12
N TRP A 112 3.79 -9.94 -3.62
CA TRP A 112 3.81 -8.59 -4.18
C TRP A 112 4.89 -7.68 -3.59
N HIS A 113 5.79 -8.24 -2.76
CA HIS A 113 6.89 -7.48 -2.19
C HIS A 113 7.85 -7.00 -3.27
N VAL A 114 8.23 -5.73 -3.20
CA VAL A 114 9.23 -5.11 -4.08
C VAL A 114 10.36 -4.51 -3.27
N GLN A 115 11.54 -4.41 -3.88
CA GLN A 115 12.67 -3.71 -3.28
C GLN A 115 12.42 -2.20 -3.21
N ASN A 116 13.15 -1.50 -2.34
CA ASN A 116 13.08 -0.04 -2.23
C ASN A 116 13.35 0.64 -3.58
N GLY A 117 12.48 1.58 -3.95
CA GLY A 117 12.55 2.28 -5.23
C GLY A 117 12.00 1.51 -6.42
N LYS A 118 11.45 0.32 -6.19
CA LYS A 118 10.75 -0.52 -7.16
C LYS A 118 9.24 -0.42 -7.01
N GLY A 119 8.51 -0.98 -7.96
CA GLY A 119 7.05 -1.01 -7.96
C GLY A 119 6.50 -1.73 -9.18
N TYR A 120 5.24 -1.47 -9.49
CA TYR A 120 4.54 -2.06 -10.63
C TYR A 120 3.99 -1.00 -11.55
N GLU A 121 4.10 -1.23 -12.84
CA GLU A 121 3.29 -0.55 -13.85
C GLU A 121 2.02 -1.38 -14.08
N VAL A 122 0.87 -0.74 -13.89
CA VAL A 122 -0.44 -1.40 -13.99
C VAL A 122 -1.38 -0.58 -14.88
N GLU A 123 -2.30 -1.26 -15.53
CA GLU A 123 -3.35 -0.67 -16.33
C GLU A 123 -4.71 -0.91 -15.69
N ILE A 124 -5.59 0.09 -15.81
CA ILE A 124 -6.97 0.05 -15.33
C ILE A 124 -7.90 0.31 -16.53
N ASP A 125 -8.88 -0.57 -16.74
CA ASP A 125 -9.99 -0.27 -17.65
C ASP A 125 -10.99 0.66 -16.95
N PRO A 126 -11.15 1.92 -17.41
CA PRO A 126 -12.02 2.89 -16.77
C PRO A 126 -13.50 2.48 -16.77
N GLU A 127 -13.95 1.77 -17.81
CA GLU A 127 -15.36 1.38 -17.94
C GLU A 127 -15.68 0.20 -17.04
N LEU A 128 -14.77 -0.77 -16.91
CA LEU A 128 -14.92 -1.87 -15.98
C LEU A 128 -14.83 -1.39 -14.53
N TRP A 129 -13.89 -0.48 -14.24
CA TRP A 129 -13.75 0.12 -12.92
C TRP A 129 -15.03 0.83 -12.45
N LYS A 130 -15.63 1.66 -13.30
CA LYS A 130 -16.89 2.35 -13.02
C LYS A 130 -18.07 1.40 -12.79
N LYS A 131 -18.06 0.24 -13.44
CA LYS A 131 -19.09 -0.83 -13.28
C LYS A 131 -18.85 -1.71 -12.05
N GLY A 132 -17.86 -1.39 -11.22
CA GLY A 132 -17.53 -2.15 -10.01
C GLY A 132 -16.64 -3.37 -10.26
N ARG A 133 -16.22 -3.62 -11.49
CA ARG A 133 -15.22 -4.64 -11.84
C ARG A 133 -13.83 -4.01 -11.73
N LYS A 134 -13.33 -3.94 -10.51
CA LYS A 134 -12.09 -3.26 -10.17
C LYS A 134 -10.95 -4.26 -10.17
N PHE A 135 -10.10 -4.18 -11.15
CA PHE A 135 -8.86 -4.97 -11.22
C PHE A 135 -7.76 -4.16 -11.89
N LEU A 136 -6.52 -4.57 -11.61
CA LEU A 136 -5.30 -4.03 -12.18
C LEU A 136 -4.69 -5.07 -13.10
N HIS A 137 -4.50 -4.72 -14.36
CA HIS A 137 -3.69 -5.52 -15.27
C HIS A 137 -2.22 -5.18 -15.05
N VAL A 138 -1.42 -6.16 -14.64
CA VAL A 138 0.00 -5.98 -14.36
C VAL A 138 0.77 -6.00 -15.67
N ILE A 139 1.38 -4.85 -16.01
CA ILE A 139 2.20 -4.72 -17.22
C ILE A 139 3.61 -5.22 -16.95
N ARG A 140 4.23 -4.76 -15.87
CA ARG A 140 5.58 -5.17 -15.46
C ARG A 140 5.92 -4.70 -14.04
N GLU A 141 6.94 -5.33 -13.46
CA GLU A 141 7.69 -4.81 -12.33
C GLU A 141 8.73 -3.78 -12.83
N LEU A 142 8.92 -2.69 -12.06
CA LEU A 142 9.80 -1.56 -12.37
C LEU A 142 11.15 -1.69 -11.68
#